data_e7b7b887a405cfc9f1316437c08c1f8c
#
_entry.id   e7b7b887a405cfc9f1316437c08c1f8c
#
_cell.length_a   1.000
_cell.length_b   1.000
_cell.length_c   1.000
_cell.angle_alpha   90.00
_cell.angle_beta   90.00
_cell.angle_gamma   90.00
#
_symmetry.space_group_name_H-M   'P 1'
#
loop_
_entity.id
_entity.type
_entity.pdbx_description
1 polymer ?
#
loop_
_entity_poly.entity_id
_entity_poly.type
_entity_poly.pdbx_seq_one_letter_code
_entity_poly.pdbx_strand_id
1 'polypeptide(L)'
;MTTQEKLTALRALMQQHGVTACIVPGNDPHASEYMAAHWTEMSWITGFLGETGTAVITMDKALLWTDSRYYLQAEVELQGTTVELMRESDIDCPTIPEWLCKNVQGAIAVNPEMYSVNGYRDLQVTLEEGGLSLVSIDLISPLWTENRPAIPTSLLYEYEEKYAGESVECKLVRVRQA
;
A
#
# COMPACT_ATOMS: atom_id res chain seq x y z
N MET A 1 14.43 -0.92 13.82
CA MET A 1 14.36 -2.27 13.20
C MET A 1 14.88 -2.20 11.78
N THR A 2 15.72 -3.16 11.37
CA THR A 2 16.13 -3.38 9.97
C THR A 2 14.95 -3.95 9.16
N THR A 3 15.01 -3.89 7.83
CA THR A 3 14.00 -4.53 6.96
C THR A 3 13.84 -6.03 7.29
N GLN A 4 14.94 -6.74 7.52
CA GLN A 4 14.88 -8.16 7.88
C GLN A 4 14.17 -8.43 9.22
N GLU A 5 14.40 -7.59 10.24
CA GLU A 5 13.69 -7.69 11.52
C GLU A 5 12.20 -7.42 11.38
N LYS A 6 11.82 -6.42 10.57
CA LYS A 6 10.41 -6.10 10.28
C LYS A 6 9.71 -7.25 9.55
N LEU A 7 10.34 -7.82 8.52
CA LEU A 7 9.82 -8.97 7.79
C LEU A 7 9.66 -10.20 8.71
N THR A 8 10.61 -10.43 9.59
CA THR A 8 10.54 -11.53 10.57
C THR A 8 9.38 -11.33 11.54
N ALA A 9 9.19 -10.12 12.06
CA ALA A 9 8.09 -9.80 12.95
C ALA A 9 6.73 -9.92 12.24
N LEU A 10 6.62 -9.44 10.99
CA LEU A 10 5.38 -9.57 10.20
C LEU A 10 5.04 -11.04 9.96
N ARG A 11 6.00 -11.87 9.58
CA ARG A 11 5.80 -13.32 9.37
C ARG A 11 5.33 -14.03 10.64
N ALA A 12 5.88 -13.67 11.79
CA ALA A 12 5.42 -14.20 13.07
C ALA A 12 3.96 -13.83 13.35
N LEU A 13 3.55 -12.60 13.06
CA LEU A 13 2.18 -12.14 13.22
C LEU A 13 1.24 -12.80 12.19
N MET A 14 1.69 -12.97 10.94
CA MET A 14 0.95 -13.73 9.92
C MET A 14 0.66 -15.16 10.37
N GLN A 15 1.64 -15.85 10.96
CA GLN A 15 1.45 -17.20 11.51
C GLN A 15 0.40 -17.23 12.64
N GLN A 16 0.42 -16.25 13.55
CA GLN A 16 -0.56 -16.15 14.64
C GLN A 16 -1.99 -15.98 14.13
N HIS A 17 -2.15 -15.30 12.99
CA HIS A 17 -3.46 -15.08 12.36
C HIS A 17 -3.83 -16.11 11.29
N GLY A 18 -2.98 -17.11 11.05
CA GLY A 18 -3.25 -18.16 10.07
C GLY A 18 -3.29 -17.67 8.63
N VAL A 19 -2.58 -16.56 8.31
CA VAL A 19 -2.47 -16.04 6.94
C VAL A 19 -1.11 -16.37 6.34
N THR A 20 -1.07 -16.59 5.04
CA THR A 20 0.10 -17.09 4.31
C THR A 20 0.80 -16.01 3.49
N ALA A 21 0.09 -14.92 3.18
CA ALA A 21 0.67 -13.72 2.59
C ALA A 21 -0.01 -12.46 3.15
N CYS A 22 0.68 -11.33 3.02
CA CYS A 22 0.19 -10.00 3.37
C CYS A 22 0.49 -9.06 2.20
N ILE A 23 -0.51 -8.32 1.73
CA ILE A 23 -0.35 -7.26 0.73
C ILE A 23 -0.32 -5.92 1.46
N VAL A 24 0.72 -5.14 1.20
CA VAL A 24 0.93 -3.80 1.79
C VAL A 24 1.05 -2.79 0.65
N PRO A 25 -0.05 -2.13 0.26
CA PRO A 25 -0.03 -1.15 -0.81
C PRO A 25 0.64 0.17 -0.37
N GLY A 26 1.27 0.87 -1.31
CA GLY A 26 1.69 2.25 -1.16
C GLY A 26 0.51 3.20 -1.36
N ASN A 27 -0.43 3.16 -0.43
CA ASN A 27 -1.67 3.92 -0.48
C ASN A 27 -2.09 4.36 0.93
N ASP A 28 -3.03 5.30 1.02
CA ASP A 28 -3.66 5.72 2.28
C ASP A 28 -5.20 5.60 2.19
N PRO A 29 -5.94 5.74 3.30
CA PRO A 29 -7.40 5.63 3.29
C PRO A 29 -8.14 6.66 2.42
N HIS A 30 -7.44 7.69 1.95
CA HIS A 30 -7.98 8.77 1.14
C HIS A 30 -7.59 8.64 -0.35
N ALA A 31 -6.77 7.65 -0.71
CA ALA A 31 -6.15 7.50 -2.03
C ALA A 31 -5.43 8.80 -2.46
N SER A 32 -4.67 9.39 -1.54
CA SER A 32 -3.95 10.64 -1.76
C SER A 32 -2.79 10.45 -2.74
N GLU A 33 -2.60 11.39 -3.66
CA GLU A 33 -1.41 11.42 -4.52
C GLU A 33 -0.15 11.65 -3.68
N TYR A 34 -0.25 12.53 -2.69
CA TYR A 34 0.83 12.81 -1.72
C TYR A 34 0.42 12.30 -0.34
N MET A 35 0.77 11.05 -0.08
CA MET A 35 0.41 10.35 1.13
C MET A 35 1.12 10.94 2.34
N ALA A 36 0.40 11.12 3.45
CA ALA A 36 1.02 11.53 4.70
C ALA A 36 1.91 10.41 5.27
N ALA A 37 3.02 10.80 5.90
CA ALA A 37 4.04 9.88 6.38
C ALA A 37 3.53 8.80 7.37
N HIS A 38 2.37 9.02 8.00
CA HIS A 38 1.72 8.02 8.86
C HIS A 38 1.38 6.73 8.12
N TRP A 39 1.02 6.81 6.83
CA TRP A 39 0.57 5.68 6.02
C TRP A 39 1.64 5.10 5.08
N THR A 40 2.90 5.51 5.19
CA THR A 40 3.99 4.97 4.37
C THR A 40 4.41 3.54 4.78
N GLU A 41 3.42 2.66 4.96
CA GLU A 41 3.60 1.29 5.46
C GLU A 41 4.43 0.43 4.52
N MET A 42 4.21 0.55 3.22
CA MET A 42 4.99 -0.12 2.18
C MET A 42 6.47 0.27 2.27
N SER A 43 6.76 1.56 2.41
CA SER A 43 8.13 2.05 2.56
C SER A 43 8.75 1.58 3.89
N TRP A 44 7.97 1.59 4.96
CA TRP A 44 8.44 1.11 6.26
C TRP A 44 8.85 -0.35 6.21
N ILE A 45 8.03 -1.23 5.62
CA ILE A 45 8.30 -2.68 5.64
C ILE A 45 9.40 -3.09 4.65
N THR A 46 9.53 -2.40 3.50
CA THR A 46 10.49 -2.76 2.44
C THR A 46 11.82 -2.00 2.54
N GLY A 47 11.80 -0.77 3.05
CA GLY A 47 12.91 0.18 2.94
C GLY A 47 12.92 0.97 1.62
N PHE A 48 11.99 0.71 0.69
CA PHE A 48 11.84 1.46 -0.56
C PHE A 48 11.08 2.78 -0.31
N LEU A 49 11.64 3.90 -0.71
CA LEU A 49 11.12 5.24 -0.44
C LEU A 49 10.35 5.85 -1.62
N GLY A 50 10.17 5.11 -2.71
CA GLY A 50 9.35 5.57 -3.84
C GLY A 50 7.87 5.70 -3.45
N GLU A 51 7.17 6.60 -4.12
CA GLU A 51 5.77 6.95 -3.80
C GLU A 51 4.76 5.93 -4.33
N THR A 52 5.15 5.10 -5.31
CA THR A 52 4.26 4.14 -5.97
C THR A 52 4.81 2.73 -5.85
N GLY A 53 3.98 1.82 -5.38
CA GLY A 53 4.30 0.41 -5.31
C GLY A 53 3.37 -0.37 -4.39
N THR A 54 3.50 -1.67 -4.42
CA THR A 54 2.80 -2.58 -3.51
C THR A 54 3.73 -3.71 -3.11
N ALA A 55 3.90 -3.91 -1.81
CA ALA A 55 4.67 -5.02 -1.30
C ALA A 55 3.78 -6.24 -1.06
N VAL A 56 4.30 -7.42 -1.37
CA VAL A 56 3.70 -8.72 -1.04
C VAL A 56 4.71 -9.52 -0.22
N ILE A 57 4.35 -9.82 0.99
CA ILE A 57 5.17 -10.59 1.91
C ILE A 57 4.53 -11.97 2.11
N THR A 58 5.28 -13.03 1.81
CA THR A 58 4.92 -14.42 2.13
C THR A 58 5.82 -14.95 3.24
N MET A 59 5.63 -16.20 3.62
CA MET A 59 6.45 -16.82 4.66
C MET A 59 7.93 -16.93 4.27
N ASP A 60 8.22 -17.00 2.97
CA ASP A 60 9.57 -17.20 2.42
C ASP A 60 10.05 -16.06 1.52
N LYS A 61 9.16 -15.27 0.92
CA LYS A 61 9.49 -14.17 0.02
C LYS A 61 9.03 -12.82 0.53
N ALA A 62 9.65 -11.77 0.01
CA ALA A 62 9.20 -10.39 0.10
C ALA A 62 9.41 -9.76 -1.28
N LEU A 63 8.36 -9.24 -1.87
CA LEU A 63 8.34 -8.76 -3.24
C LEU A 63 7.79 -7.33 -3.26
N LEU A 64 8.32 -6.48 -4.14
CA LEU A 64 7.86 -5.12 -4.36
C LEU A 64 7.52 -4.93 -5.83
N TRP A 65 6.25 -4.75 -6.15
CA TRP A 65 5.81 -4.24 -7.46
C TRP A 65 5.91 -2.72 -7.47
N THR A 66 6.55 -2.17 -8.49
CA THR A 66 6.56 -0.73 -8.76
C THR A 66 6.69 -0.48 -10.27
N ASP A 67 6.35 0.73 -10.72
CA ASP A 67 6.39 1.08 -12.13
C ASP A 67 7.77 1.57 -12.60
N SER A 68 7.92 1.76 -13.91
CA SER A 68 9.20 2.05 -14.56
C SER A 68 9.88 3.32 -14.09
N ARG A 69 9.16 4.27 -13.50
CA ARG A 69 9.72 5.53 -12.96
C ARG A 69 10.65 5.28 -11.78
N TYR A 70 10.46 4.16 -11.08
CA TYR A 70 11.13 3.85 -9.82
C TYR A 70 12.13 2.69 -9.89
N TYR A 71 12.32 2.01 -11.03
CA TYR A 71 13.17 0.82 -11.11
C TYR A 71 14.60 1.05 -10.62
N LEU A 72 15.26 2.13 -11.09
CA LEU A 72 16.62 2.44 -10.70
C LEU A 72 16.73 2.76 -9.20
N GLN A 73 15.75 3.49 -8.66
CA GLN A 73 15.69 3.80 -7.23
C GLN A 73 15.50 2.53 -6.42
N ALA A 74 14.54 1.68 -6.81
CA ALA A 74 14.28 0.42 -6.11
C ALA A 74 15.49 -0.52 -6.16
N GLU A 75 16.19 -0.62 -7.28
CA GLU A 75 17.43 -1.42 -7.39
C GLU A 75 18.51 -0.96 -6.41
N VAL A 76 18.63 0.33 -6.15
CA VAL A 76 19.61 0.87 -5.19
C VAL A 76 19.12 0.68 -3.75
N GLU A 77 17.88 1.04 -3.45
CA GLU A 77 17.35 1.05 -2.08
C GLU A 77 17.11 -0.37 -1.52
N LEU A 78 16.81 -1.34 -2.39
CA LEU A 78 16.63 -2.73 -1.99
C LEU A 78 17.94 -3.52 -1.87
N GLN A 79 19.08 -2.94 -2.22
CA GLN A 79 20.37 -3.61 -2.06
C GLN A 79 20.63 -4.02 -0.62
N GLY A 80 21.05 -5.27 -0.44
CA GLY A 80 21.34 -5.83 0.90
C GLY A 80 20.09 -6.20 1.71
N THR A 81 18.89 -6.04 1.12
CA THR A 81 17.64 -6.56 1.67
C THR A 81 17.29 -7.91 1.01
N THR A 82 16.26 -8.58 1.55
CA THR A 82 15.66 -9.78 0.93
C THR A 82 14.42 -9.47 0.10
N VAL A 83 14.16 -8.19 -0.19
CA VAL A 83 13.02 -7.76 -1.00
C VAL A 83 13.41 -7.81 -2.47
N GLU A 84 12.67 -8.58 -3.25
CA GLU A 84 12.85 -8.73 -4.70
C GLU A 84 12.02 -7.69 -5.45
N LEU A 85 12.62 -6.99 -6.42
CA LEU A 85 11.91 -6.04 -7.28
C LEU A 85 11.11 -6.77 -8.36
N MET A 86 9.81 -6.47 -8.44
CA MET A 86 8.90 -6.87 -9.50
C MET A 86 8.64 -5.65 -10.40
N ARG A 87 9.10 -5.70 -11.64
CA ARG A 87 9.00 -4.59 -12.60
C ARG A 87 7.63 -4.60 -13.26
N GLU A 88 6.68 -3.94 -12.66
CA GLU A 88 5.25 -3.99 -13.02
C GLU A 88 4.97 -3.66 -14.49
N SER A 89 5.77 -2.78 -15.10
CA SER A 89 5.59 -2.39 -16.51
C SER A 89 6.22 -3.36 -17.52
N ASP A 90 6.97 -4.37 -17.07
CA ASP A 90 7.55 -5.36 -17.95
C ASP A 90 6.48 -6.36 -18.40
N ILE A 91 6.49 -6.72 -19.70
CA ILE A 91 5.44 -7.54 -20.32
C ILE A 91 5.28 -8.93 -19.68
N ASP A 92 6.35 -9.48 -19.13
CA ASP A 92 6.38 -10.80 -18.51
C ASP A 92 6.16 -10.74 -16.98
N CYS A 93 5.98 -9.55 -16.40
CA CYS A 93 5.75 -9.40 -14.98
C CYS A 93 4.28 -9.76 -14.67
N PRO A 94 4.03 -10.78 -13.83
CA PRO A 94 2.67 -11.11 -13.44
C PRO A 94 2.09 -10.01 -12.55
N THR A 95 0.80 -9.80 -12.63
CA THR A 95 0.07 -8.99 -11.66
C THR A 95 0.14 -9.65 -10.27
N ILE A 96 -0.09 -8.86 -9.22
CA ILE A 96 -0.07 -9.38 -7.84
C ILE A 96 -1.05 -10.55 -7.66
N PRO A 97 -2.33 -10.48 -8.11
CA PRO A 97 -3.24 -11.61 -7.99
C PRO A 97 -2.77 -12.86 -8.77
N GLU A 98 -2.28 -12.70 -10.00
CA GLU A 98 -1.75 -13.82 -10.79
C GLU A 98 -0.56 -14.49 -10.09
N TRP A 99 0.34 -13.66 -9.54
CA TRP A 99 1.48 -14.19 -8.80
C TRP A 99 1.05 -14.96 -7.55
N LEU A 100 0.13 -14.38 -6.77
CA LEU A 100 -0.39 -15.00 -5.55
C LEU A 100 -1.11 -16.33 -5.86
N CYS A 101 -2.02 -16.35 -6.81
CA CYS A 101 -2.75 -17.54 -7.21
C CYS A 101 -1.84 -18.69 -7.68
N LYS A 102 -0.69 -18.36 -8.26
CA LYS A 102 0.29 -19.33 -8.75
C LYS A 102 1.23 -19.86 -7.65
N ASN A 103 1.56 -19.03 -6.65
CA ASN A 103 2.67 -19.29 -5.73
C ASN A 103 2.25 -19.47 -4.26
N VAL A 104 1.03 -19.13 -3.91
CA VAL A 104 0.55 -19.14 -2.52
C VAL A 104 -0.69 -20.00 -2.39
N GLN A 105 -0.92 -20.54 -1.19
CA GLN A 105 -2.15 -21.24 -0.82
C GLN A 105 -2.65 -20.69 0.52
N GLY A 106 -3.97 -20.63 0.69
CA GLY A 106 -4.59 -20.23 1.96
C GLY A 106 -5.07 -18.78 1.98
N ALA A 107 -4.87 -18.10 3.10
CA ALA A 107 -5.44 -16.79 3.37
C ALA A 107 -4.44 -15.66 3.14
N ILE A 108 -4.89 -14.58 2.51
CA ILE A 108 -4.13 -13.38 2.18
C ILE A 108 -4.65 -12.23 3.06
N ALA A 109 -3.77 -11.61 3.84
CA ALA A 109 -4.10 -10.47 4.67
C ALA A 109 -3.99 -9.15 3.90
N VAL A 110 -4.95 -8.25 4.10
CA VAL A 110 -4.89 -6.85 3.66
C VAL A 110 -5.46 -5.94 4.74
N ASN A 111 -4.91 -4.74 4.87
CA ASN A 111 -5.58 -3.68 5.62
C ASN A 111 -6.72 -3.11 4.73
N PRO A 112 -8.01 -3.33 5.08
CA PRO A 112 -9.12 -2.93 4.24
C PRO A 112 -9.24 -1.40 4.10
N GLU A 113 -8.71 -0.61 5.03
CA GLU A 113 -8.72 0.85 4.97
C GLU A 113 -7.90 1.41 3.80
N MET A 114 -6.96 0.62 3.27
CA MET A 114 -6.11 1.01 2.14
C MET A 114 -6.76 0.77 0.78
N TYR A 115 -8.00 0.33 0.72
CA TYR A 115 -8.70 -0.01 -0.52
C TYR A 115 -10.02 0.74 -0.66
N SER A 116 -10.38 1.12 -1.89
CA SER A 116 -11.76 1.46 -2.19
C SER A 116 -12.65 0.21 -2.08
N VAL A 117 -13.95 0.40 -1.85
CA VAL A 117 -14.91 -0.72 -1.77
C VAL A 117 -14.86 -1.59 -3.03
N ASN A 118 -14.76 -0.98 -4.21
CA ASN A 118 -14.68 -1.73 -5.47
C ASN A 118 -13.34 -2.44 -5.59
N GLY A 119 -12.21 -1.76 -5.34
CA GLY A 119 -10.88 -2.39 -5.40
C GLY A 119 -10.73 -3.58 -4.44
N TYR A 120 -11.31 -3.49 -3.23
CA TYR A 120 -11.33 -4.61 -2.30
C TYR A 120 -12.16 -5.79 -2.85
N ARG A 121 -13.35 -5.53 -3.38
CA ARG A 121 -14.23 -6.57 -3.94
C ARG A 121 -13.63 -7.24 -5.17
N ASP A 122 -13.03 -6.46 -6.07
CA ASP A 122 -12.39 -6.98 -7.27
C ASP A 122 -11.20 -7.88 -6.90
N LEU A 123 -10.38 -7.44 -5.94
CA LEU A 123 -9.29 -8.26 -5.41
C LEU A 123 -9.81 -9.55 -4.76
N GLN A 124 -10.87 -9.46 -3.95
CA GLN A 124 -11.48 -10.60 -3.28
C GLN A 124 -11.96 -11.63 -4.30
N VAL A 125 -12.74 -11.22 -5.29
CA VAL A 125 -13.26 -12.12 -6.35
C VAL A 125 -12.11 -12.81 -7.09
N THR A 126 -11.10 -12.03 -7.51
CA THR A 126 -9.96 -12.58 -8.26
C THR A 126 -9.17 -13.61 -7.44
N LEU A 127 -8.96 -13.36 -6.16
CA LEU A 127 -8.26 -14.31 -5.28
C LEU A 127 -9.08 -15.55 -4.99
N GLU A 128 -10.40 -15.41 -4.77
CA GLU A 128 -11.33 -16.54 -4.56
C GLU A 128 -11.43 -17.46 -5.78
N GLU A 129 -11.47 -16.88 -6.99
CA GLU A 129 -11.40 -17.65 -8.25
C GLU A 129 -10.08 -18.42 -8.38
N GLY A 130 -8.98 -17.90 -7.85
CA GLY A 130 -7.68 -18.56 -7.75
C GLY A 130 -7.53 -19.53 -6.58
N GLY A 131 -8.60 -19.77 -5.79
CA GLY A 131 -8.60 -20.70 -4.66
C GLY A 131 -7.98 -20.14 -3.37
N LEU A 132 -7.78 -18.83 -3.30
CA LEU A 132 -7.29 -18.11 -2.13
C LEU A 132 -8.45 -17.44 -1.38
N SER A 133 -8.23 -17.08 -0.12
CA SER A 133 -9.20 -16.29 0.65
C SER A 133 -8.58 -14.94 1.05
N LEU A 134 -9.39 -13.86 1.02
CA LEU A 134 -8.97 -12.53 1.47
C LEU A 134 -9.42 -12.30 2.90
N VAL A 135 -8.50 -11.86 3.77
CA VAL A 135 -8.74 -11.57 5.19
C VAL A 135 -8.47 -10.09 5.47
N SER A 136 -9.51 -9.41 5.97
CA SER A 136 -9.42 -7.99 6.37
C SER A 136 -8.74 -7.87 7.73
N ILE A 137 -7.45 -7.60 7.74
CA ILE A 137 -6.69 -7.41 8.97
C ILE A 137 -5.48 -6.50 8.73
N ASP A 138 -5.28 -5.53 9.60
CA ASP A 138 -4.08 -4.72 9.64
C ASP A 138 -2.98 -5.45 10.45
N LEU A 139 -1.91 -5.81 9.78
CA LEU A 139 -0.75 -6.47 10.39
C LEU A 139 0.46 -5.54 10.53
N ILE A 140 0.40 -4.31 9.99
CA ILE A 140 1.52 -3.37 10.04
C ILE A 140 1.43 -2.46 11.26
N SER A 141 0.26 -1.91 11.55
CA SER A 141 0.09 -0.99 12.69
C SER A 141 0.52 -1.57 14.04
N PRO A 142 0.26 -2.84 14.36
CA PRO A 142 0.75 -3.45 15.60
C PRO A 142 2.28 -3.54 15.68
N LEU A 143 2.97 -3.56 14.53
CA LEU A 143 4.43 -3.68 14.44
C LEU A 143 5.13 -2.32 14.39
N TRP A 144 4.52 -1.36 13.69
CA TRP A 144 5.10 -0.03 13.52
C TRP A 144 4.60 0.94 14.59
N THR A 145 5.00 0.74 15.81
CA THR A 145 4.62 1.56 16.97
C THR A 145 5.67 2.63 17.29
N GLU A 146 6.96 2.31 17.10
CA GLU A 146 8.04 3.23 17.39
C GLU A 146 8.32 4.15 16.20
N ASN A 147 8.43 5.44 16.47
CA ASN A 147 8.73 6.48 15.47
C ASN A 147 7.76 6.53 14.27
N ARG A 148 6.55 5.97 14.40
CA ARG A 148 5.50 6.16 13.41
C ARG A 148 5.03 7.61 13.47
N PRO A 149 5.04 8.34 12.35
CA PRO A 149 4.51 9.70 12.32
C PRO A 149 3.05 9.74 12.77
N ALA A 150 2.66 10.82 13.43
CA ALA A 150 1.26 10.99 13.84
C ALA A 150 0.34 11.20 12.63
N ILE A 151 -0.92 10.82 12.77
CA ILE A 151 -1.96 11.17 11.81
C ILE A 151 -2.07 12.69 11.74
N PRO A 152 -2.14 13.30 10.54
CA PRO A 152 -2.34 14.75 10.40
C PRO A 152 -3.62 15.19 11.11
N THR A 153 -3.50 16.20 11.97
CA THR A 153 -4.61 16.76 12.76
C THR A 153 -4.82 18.26 12.53
N SER A 154 -4.25 18.78 11.44
CA SER A 154 -4.42 20.20 11.07
C SER A 154 -5.89 20.49 10.83
N LEU A 155 -6.36 21.59 11.40
CA LEU A 155 -7.73 22.05 11.17
C LEU A 155 -7.87 22.58 9.74
N LEU A 156 -9.08 22.48 9.21
CA LEU A 156 -9.47 23.17 7.99
C LEU A 156 -9.36 24.69 8.22
N TYR A 157 -8.88 25.41 7.22
CA TYR A 157 -8.84 26.86 7.22
C TYR A 157 -9.45 27.42 5.95
N GLU A 158 -10.00 28.60 6.06
CA GLU A 158 -10.54 29.32 4.91
C GLU A 158 -9.40 29.87 4.07
N TYR A 159 -9.46 29.59 2.75
CA TYR A 159 -8.45 30.10 1.82
C TYR A 159 -8.87 31.51 1.36
N GLU A 160 -8.02 32.50 1.61
CA GLU A 160 -8.32 33.91 1.33
C GLU A 160 -8.65 34.13 -0.15
N GLU A 161 -9.71 34.90 -0.41
CA GLU A 161 -10.23 35.18 -1.77
C GLU A 161 -9.14 35.75 -2.70
N LYS A 162 -8.21 36.55 -2.18
CA LYS A 162 -7.08 37.12 -2.96
C LYS A 162 -6.20 36.05 -3.63
N TYR A 163 -6.17 34.83 -3.11
CA TYR A 163 -5.46 33.69 -3.70
C TYR A 163 -6.38 32.77 -4.49
N ALA A 164 -7.67 32.77 -4.17
CA ALA A 164 -8.68 31.93 -4.81
C ALA A 164 -9.26 32.55 -6.09
N GLY A 165 -9.05 33.85 -6.30
CA GLY A 165 -9.49 34.61 -7.48
C GLY A 165 -10.93 35.11 -7.41
N GLU A 166 -11.84 34.41 -6.74
CA GLU A 166 -13.24 34.79 -6.51
C GLU A 166 -13.80 34.07 -5.29
N SER A 167 -14.92 34.58 -4.76
CA SER A 167 -15.57 33.99 -3.59
C SER A 167 -16.14 32.60 -3.86
N VAL A 168 -16.32 31.83 -2.79
CA VAL A 168 -16.94 30.49 -2.83
C VAL A 168 -18.36 30.58 -3.39
N GLU A 169 -19.13 31.60 -3.01
CA GLU A 169 -20.50 31.85 -3.48
C GLU A 169 -20.54 32.02 -5.00
N CYS A 170 -19.62 32.84 -5.55
CA CYS A 170 -19.55 33.04 -7.00
C CYS A 170 -19.23 31.75 -7.74
N LYS A 171 -18.26 30.97 -7.25
CA LYS A 171 -17.93 29.65 -7.82
C LYS A 171 -19.12 28.69 -7.79
N LEU A 172 -19.81 28.60 -6.65
CA LEU A 172 -20.99 27.75 -6.50
C LEU A 172 -22.14 28.15 -7.42
N VAL A 173 -22.39 29.47 -7.61
CA VAL A 173 -23.40 29.93 -8.55
C VAL A 173 -23.09 29.45 -9.97
N ARG A 174 -21.84 29.60 -10.43
CA ARG A 174 -21.45 29.13 -11.77
C ARG A 174 -21.59 27.62 -11.95
N VAL A 175 -21.13 26.83 -10.97
CA VAL A 175 -21.25 25.35 -11.03
C VAL A 175 -22.71 24.90 -11.06
N ARG A 176 -23.61 25.59 -10.34
CA ARG A 176 -25.06 25.26 -10.35
C ARG A 176 -25.77 25.67 -11.62
N GLN A 177 -25.20 26.60 -12.39
CA GLN A 177 -25.77 27.07 -13.66
C GLN A 177 -25.24 26.28 -14.87
N ALA A 178 -24.14 25.53 -14.73
CA ALA A 178 -23.57 24.67 -15.77
C ALA A 178 -24.25 23.30 -15.81
#